data_e944c08e695533b5af1463ddd8419572
#
_entry.id   e944c08e695533b5af1463ddd8419572
#
_cell.length_a   1.000
_cell.length_b   1.000
_cell.length_c   1.000
_cell.angle_alpha   90.00
_cell.angle_beta   90.00
_cell.angle_gamma   90.00
#
_symmetry.space_group_name_H-M   'P 1'
#
loop_
_entity.id
_entity.type
_entity.pdbx_description
1 polymer ?
#
loop_
_entity_poly.entity_id
_entity_poly.type
_entity_poly.pdbx_seq_one_letter_code
_entity_poly.pdbx_strand_id
1 'polypeptide(L)'
;MDISTLLEVENCGGKFYDNGVEKDVLDILKSYGVNTVRLRLWNDPYSEEGKPYGAGTNDLGVTVCLAKRALEKGMGFLLDYHYSDFWADPGKQILPKAWRGYGVGMLEEAVYAYTAETLRILKRANALPTMIQIGNELSNGLLWPYGKTPEYDNIARFVSAGIRAARSVDRRIPIMLHLDNGGNNALYRSWFDEYCKRGEDFDIIGLSYYPFWHGTLQMLSDNMADIAERYQKDLIVAEVSMGYTMEDYAAYEGLAAHERKGYATRQSLVEKIEYPMTKQGQCDFMKDFLMRIQNVPNNRGKGFFYWEPAWIPVAGSGWATESSLQYMGDKGPCGNEWANQALFDYDGNALPALSVIRDFEPKST
;
A
#
# COMPACT_ATOMS: atom_id res chain seq x y z
N MET A 1 8.12 -3.73 -2.16
CA MET A 1 7.03 -4.11 -3.07
C MET A 1 5.82 -4.52 -2.26
N ASP A 2 4.62 -3.98 -2.51
CA ASP A 2 3.39 -4.52 -1.89
C ASP A 2 2.99 -5.79 -2.64
N ILE A 3 2.83 -6.89 -1.92
CA ILE A 3 2.51 -8.20 -2.50
C ILE A 3 1.28 -8.84 -1.82
N SER A 4 0.42 -8.02 -1.30
CA SER A 4 -0.70 -8.49 -0.47
C SER A 4 -1.70 -9.37 -1.22
N THR A 5 -1.83 -9.21 -2.55
CA THR A 5 -2.68 -10.07 -3.38
C THR A 5 -1.99 -11.37 -3.85
N LEU A 6 -0.67 -11.51 -3.65
CA LEU A 6 0.13 -12.55 -4.29
C LEU A 6 -0.40 -13.97 -4.03
N LEU A 7 -0.72 -14.30 -2.77
CA LEU A 7 -1.18 -15.65 -2.43
C LEU A 7 -2.50 -16.01 -3.13
N GLU A 8 -3.41 -15.04 -3.29
CA GLU A 8 -4.66 -15.23 -4.04
C GLU A 8 -4.39 -15.43 -5.53
N VAL A 9 -3.51 -14.61 -6.12
CA VAL A 9 -3.10 -14.73 -7.53
C VAL A 9 -2.53 -16.12 -7.81
N GLU A 10 -1.61 -16.59 -6.98
CA GLU A 10 -1.00 -17.92 -7.14
C GLU A 10 -2.02 -19.05 -6.95
N ASN A 11 -2.89 -18.97 -5.94
CA ASN A 11 -3.95 -19.95 -5.68
C ASN A 11 -4.97 -20.01 -6.83
N CYS A 12 -5.16 -18.91 -7.55
CA CYS A 12 -5.98 -18.84 -8.77
C CYS A 12 -5.24 -19.26 -10.05
N GLY A 13 -4.00 -19.77 -9.92
CA GLY A 13 -3.21 -20.31 -11.03
C GLY A 13 -2.29 -19.30 -11.72
N GLY A 14 -2.11 -18.10 -11.15
CA GLY A 14 -1.14 -17.12 -11.63
C GLY A 14 0.29 -17.65 -11.57
N LYS A 15 1.06 -17.39 -12.62
CA LYS A 15 2.45 -17.81 -12.76
C LYS A 15 3.32 -16.66 -13.19
N PHE A 16 4.60 -16.71 -12.79
CA PHE A 16 5.55 -15.64 -13.07
C PHE A 16 6.78 -16.16 -13.79
N TYR A 17 7.25 -15.37 -14.75
CA TYR A 17 8.36 -15.74 -15.61
C TYR A 17 9.41 -14.64 -15.66
N ASP A 18 10.66 -15.05 -15.59
CA ASP A 18 11.81 -14.19 -15.82
C ASP A 18 12.67 -14.78 -16.95
N ASN A 19 12.84 -14.02 -18.05
CA ASN A 19 13.52 -14.48 -19.25
C ASN A 19 12.95 -15.81 -19.80
N GLY A 20 11.62 -15.96 -19.76
CA GLY A 20 10.91 -17.16 -20.24
C GLY A 20 10.98 -18.38 -19.33
N VAL A 21 11.56 -18.24 -18.13
CA VAL A 21 11.66 -19.33 -17.14
C VAL A 21 10.66 -19.06 -16.01
N GLU A 22 9.77 -20.02 -15.72
CA GLU A 22 8.85 -19.97 -14.59
C GLU A 22 9.64 -20.01 -13.27
N LYS A 23 9.37 -19.04 -12.37
CA LYS A 23 10.04 -18.91 -11.06
C LYS A 23 9.06 -18.41 -10.00
N ASP A 24 9.41 -18.65 -8.74
CA ASP A 24 8.78 -17.97 -7.61
C ASP A 24 8.93 -16.44 -7.75
N VAL A 25 7.84 -15.70 -7.62
CA VAL A 25 7.85 -14.25 -7.80
C VAL A 25 8.79 -13.53 -6.83
N LEU A 26 8.90 -14.00 -5.57
CA LEU A 26 9.84 -13.40 -4.61
C LEU A 26 11.31 -13.63 -5.00
N ASP A 27 11.63 -14.76 -5.65
CA ASP A 27 12.97 -14.98 -6.19
C ASP A 27 13.25 -14.05 -7.37
N ILE A 28 12.25 -13.83 -8.25
CA ILE A 28 12.37 -12.83 -9.32
C ILE A 28 12.61 -11.45 -8.70
N LEU A 29 11.72 -10.98 -7.84
CA LEU A 29 11.83 -9.66 -7.22
C LEU A 29 13.15 -9.45 -6.49
N LYS A 30 13.62 -10.46 -5.74
CA LYS A 30 14.91 -10.43 -5.05
C LYS A 30 16.08 -10.31 -6.02
N SER A 31 16.03 -11.03 -7.15
CA SER A 31 17.07 -10.95 -8.19
C SER A 31 17.19 -9.57 -8.83
N TYR A 32 16.12 -8.78 -8.75
CA TYR A 32 16.08 -7.38 -9.16
C TYR A 32 16.30 -6.38 -8.01
N GLY A 33 16.86 -6.83 -6.87
CA GLY A 33 17.31 -5.94 -5.78
C GLY A 33 16.20 -5.60 -4.76
N VAL A 34 15.02 -6.17 -4.87
CA VAL A 34 13.95 -5.97 -3.87
C VAL A 34 14.36 -6.61 -2.55
N ASN A 35 14.32 -5.83 -1.48
CA ASN A 35 14.78 -6.25 -0.14
C ASN A 35 13.68 -6.26 0.92
N THR A 36 12.53 -5.66 0.64
CA THR A 36 11.44 -5.50 1.60
C THR A 36 10.10 -5.58 0.88
N VAL A 37 9.14 -6.29 1.47
CA VAL A 37 7.75 -6.33 0.99
C VAL A 37 6.84 -5.55 1.91
N ARG A 38 5.68 -5.11 1.44
CA ARG A 38 4.60 -4.53 2.23
C ARG A 38 3.43 -5.50 2.20
N LEU A 39 2.82 -5.70 3.35
CA LEU A 39 1.69 -6.59 3.57
C LEU A 39 0.61 -5.83 4.33
N ARG A 40 -0.54 -5.60 3.70
CA ARG A 40 -1.69 -5.03 4.38
C ARG A 40 -2.38 -6.07 5.26
N LEU A 41 -2.97 -5.62 6.33
CA LEU A 41 -3.71 -6.46 7.28
C LEU A 41 -5.10 -5.86 7.50
N TRP A 42 -6.12 -6.66 7.20
CA TRP A 42 -7.52 -6.39 7.52
C TRP A 42 -7.97 -7.16 8.76
N ASN A 43 -8.96 -6.62 9.47
CA ASN A 43 -9.41 -7.22 10.73
C ASN A 43 -10.15 -8.55 10.51
N ASP A 44 -11.17 -8.53 9.65
CA ASP A 44 -11.99 -9.71 9.33
C ASP A 44 -12.55 -9.60 7.89
N PRO A 45 -11.77 -9.95 6.86
CA PRO A 45 -12.13 -9.76 5.45
C PRO A 45 -13.10 -10.83 4.92
N TYR A 46 -14.12 -11.15 5.69
CA TYR A 46 -15.14 -12.15 5.33
C TYR A 46 -16.55 -11.62 5.61
N SER A 47 -17.53 -12.11 4.83
CA SER A 47 -18.95 -11.88 5.14
C SER A 47 -19.36 -12.68 6.39
N GLU A 48 -20.60 -12.45 6.86
CA GLU A 48 -21.18 -13.23 7.98
C GLU A 48 -21.30 -14.73 7.66
N GLU A 49 -21.41 -15.07 6.37
CA GLU A 49 -21.43 -16.46 5.87
C GLU A 49 -20.02 -17.02 5.60
N GLY A 50 -18.97 -16.28 5.94
CA GLY A 50 -17.57 -16.70 5.73
C GLY A 50 -17.07 -16.57 4.28
N LYS A 51 -17.77 -15.80 3.41
CA LYS A 51 -17.30 -15.57 2.04
C LYS A 51 -16.19 -14.52 2.02
N PRO A 52 -15.06 -14.78 1.32
CA PRO A 52 -13.93 -13.86 1.27
C PRO A 52 -14.29 -12.57 0.51
N TYR A 53 -13.62 -11.48 0.89
CA TYR A 53 -13.83 -10.18 0.25
C TYR A 53 -12.97 -9.96 -1.00
N GLY A 54 -11.97 -10.81 -1.27
CA GLY A 54 -11.07 -10.69 -2.41
C GLY A 54 -9.88 -9.77 -2.16
N ALA A 55 -9.20 -9.40 -3.21
CA ALA A 55 -7.99 -8.58 -3.16
C ALA A 55 -6.91 -9.13 -2.22
N GLY A 56 -6.74 -10.46 -2.23
CA GLY A 56 -5.82 -11.19 -1.35
C GLY A 56 -6.46 -11.63 -0.03
N THR A 57 -7.66 -11.16 0.33
CA THR A 57 -8.36 -11.52 1.59
C THR A 57 -7.40 -11.49 2.80
N ASN A 58 -6.75 -10.34 2.99
CA ASN A 58 -5.57 -10.13 3.81
C ASN A 58 -5.84 -10.22 5.32
N ASP A 59 -6.21 -11.38 5.81
CA ASP A 59 -6.29 -11.68 7.24
C ASP A 59 -4.89 -11.96 7.84
N LEU A 60 -4.87 -12.22 9.14
CA LEU A 60 -3.61 -12.52 9.84
C LEU A 60 -2.96 -13.84 9.34
N GLY A 61 -3.74 -14.81 8.89
CA GLY A 61 -3.24 -16.08 8.35
C GLY A 61 -2.47 -15.89 7.04
N VAL A 62 -3.07 -15.15 6.11
CA VAL A 62 -2.43 -14.73 4.84
C VAL A 62 -1.18 -13.91 5.13
N THR A 63 -1.26 -12.94 6.05
CA THR A 63 -0.11 -12.12 6.45
C THR A 63 1.04 -12.96 7.00
N VAL A 64 0.79 -13.92 7.90
CA VAL A 64 1.81 -14.84 8.44
C VAL A 64 2.44 -15.66 7.34
N CYS A 65 1.65 -16.18 6.40
CA CYS A 65 2.14 -16.99 5.28
C CYS A 65 3.11 -16.19 4.41
N LEU A 66 2.70 -15.02 3.93
CA LEU A 66 3.53 -14.15 3.06
C LEU A 66 4.75 -13.60 3.81
N ALA A 67 4.60 -13.21 5.08
CA ALA A 67 5.70 -12.72 5.92
C ALA A 67 6.80 -13.78 6.08
N LYS A 68 6.44 -15.02 6.42
CA LYS A 68 7.40 -16.12 6.52
C LYS A 68 8.13 -16.37 5.21
N ARG A 69 7.39 -16.43 4.11
CA ARG A 69 7.95 -16.64 2.78
C ARG A 69 8.95 -15.54 2.40
N ALA A 70 8.64 -14.27 2.71
CA ALA A 70 9.56 -13.15 2.48
C ALA A 70 10.83 -13.25 3.36
N LEU A 71 10.65 -13.52 4.66
CA LEU A 71 11.76 -13.65 5.62
C LEU A 71 12.68 -14.83 5.29
N GLU A 72 12.15 -15.97 4.87
CA GLU A 72 12.92 -17.14 4.42
C GLU A 72 13.82 -16.82 3.21
N LYS A 73 13.37 -15.88 2.37
CA LYS A 73 14.18 -15.35 1.27
C LYS A 73 15.11 -14.20 1.69
N GLY A 74 15.18 -13.87 2.98
CA GLY A 74 16.02 -12.78 3.52
C GLY A 74 15.52 -11.39 3.17
N MET A 75 14.23 -11.22 2.89
CA MET A 75 13.57 -9.93 2.74
C MET A 75 12.95 -9.50 4.07
N GLY A 76 12.97 -8.18 4.37
CA GLY A 76 12.14 -7.62 5.42
C GLY A 76 10.67 -7.46 5.00
N PHE A 77 9.81 -7.04 5.92
CA PHE A 77 8.46 -6.59 5.55
C PHE A 77 7.94 -5.46 6.41
N LEU A 78 7.16 -4.59 5.78
CA LEU A 78 6.33 -3.57 6.41
C LEU A 78 4.93 -4.17 6.62
N LEU A 79 4.44 -4.16 7.86
CA LEU A 79 3.05 -4.52 8.17
C LEU A 79 2.17 -3.27 8.14
N ASP A 80 1.18 -3.27 7.27
CA ASP A 80 0.24 -2.16 7.07
C ASP A 80 -1.12 -2.45 7.71
N TYR A 81 -1.41 -1.81 8.83
CA TYR A 81 -2.69 -1.92 9.53
C TYR A 81 -3.74 -1.01 8.90
N HIS A 82 -4.76 -1.57 8.27
CA HIS A 82 -5.90 -0.79 7.77
C HIS A 82 -6.91 -0.42 8.85
N TYR A 83 -6.99 -1.19 9.95
CA TYR A 83 -8.04 -1.07 10.98
C TYR A 83 -9.45 -1.05 10.38
N SER A 84 -9.67 -1.89 9.43
CA SER A 84 -10.92 -2.11 8.69
C SER A 84 -10.99 -3.58 8.28
N ASP A 85 -12.20 -4.06 7.95
CA ASP A 85 -12.36 -5.42 7.45
C ASP A 85 -12.04 -5.56 5.96
N PHE A 86 -11.93 -4.44 5.25
CA PHE A 86 -11.58 -4.38 3.84
C PHE A 86 -10.85 -3.06 3.54
N TRP A 87 -10.81 -2.60 2.30
CA TRP A 87 -10.09 -1.40 1.91
C TRP A 87 -10.36 -0.20 2.83
N ALA A 88 -9.31 0.36 3.39
CA ALA A 88 -9.28 1.68 3.99
C ALA A 88 -8.48 2.61 3.06
N ASP A 89 -9.08 3.69 2.64
CA ASP A 89 -8.52 4.67 1.71
C ASP A 89 -9.09 6.08 2.02
N PRO A 90 -8.64 7.15 1.34
CA PRO A 90 -9.12 8.50 1.62
C PRO A 90 -10.63 8.70 1.43
N GLY A 91 -11.29 7.84 0.66
CA GLY A 91 -12.73 7.87 0.43
C GLY A 91 -13.55 7.08 1.46
N LYS A 92 -12.90 6.15 2.19
CA LYS A 92 -13.57 5.28 3.16
C LYS A 92 -12.61 4.76 4.23
N GLN A 93 -13.06 4.80 5.49
CA GLN A 93 -12.33 4.29 6.65
C GLN A 93 -13.36 3.58 7.56
N ILE A 94 -13.90 2.47 7.04
CA ILE A 94 -15.05 1.77 7.65
C ILE A 94 -14.60 1.06 8.92
N LEU A 95 -15.36 1.24 10.01
CA LEU A 95 -15.14 0.50 11.25
C LEU A 95 -15.21 -1.02 11.02
N PRO A 96 -14.28 -1.80 11.59
CA PRO A 96 -14.42 -3.25 11.65
C PRO A 96 -15.79 -3.68 12.20
N LYS A 97 -16.37 -4.74 11.65
CA LYS A 97 -17.66 -5.30 12.11
C LYS A 97 -17.65 -5.55 13.62
N ALA A 98 -16.54 -6.10 14.12
CA ALA A 98 -16.37 -6.41 15.55
C ALA A 98 -16.34 -5.17 16.46
N TRP A 99 -16.11 -3.97 15.91
CA TRP A 99 -16.02 -2.72 16.69
C TRP A 99 -17.25 -1.82 16.51
N ARG A 100 -18.25 -2.29 15.80
CA ARG A 100 -19.53 -1.56 15.65
C ARG A 100 -20.18 -1.34 17.01
N GLY A 101 -20.67 -0.13 17.24
CA GLY A 101 -21.25 0.28 18.51
C GLY A 101 -20.26 0.73 19.59
N TYR A 102 -18.94 0.66 19.32
CA TYR A 102 -17.95 1.19 20.24
C TYR A 102 -17.91 2.72 20.20
N GLY A 103 -17.77 3.34 21.37
CA GLY A 103 -17.43 4.76 21.49
C GLY A 103 -15.91 4.97 21.41
N VAL A 104 -15.48 6.23 21.41
CA VAL A 104 -14.07 6.63 21.21
C VAL A 104 -13.10 5.90 22.17
N GLY A 105 -13.44 5.79 23.46
CA GLY A 105 -12.57 5.09 24.42
C GLY A 105 -12.42 3.61 24.13
N MET A 106 -13.51 2.92 23.78
CA MET A 106 -13.46 1.50 23.41
C MET A 106 -12.73 1.27 22.07
N LEU A 107 -12.84 2.19 21.13
CA LEU A 107 -12.08 2.12 19.87
C LEU A 107 -10.57 2.27 20.11
N GLU A 108 -10.17 3.19 21.00
CA GLU A 108 -8.76 3.34 21.40
C GLU A 108 -8.21 2.04 22.00
N GLU A 109 -8.97 1.42 22.92
CA GLU A 109 -8.61 0.13 23.53
C GLU A 109 -8.57 -1.00 22.48
N ALA A 110 -9.52 -1.02 21.55
CA ALA A 110 -9.59 -2.03 20.48
C ALA A 110 -8.40 -1.93 19.51
N VAL A 111 -8.01 -0.73 19.10
CA VAL A 111 -6.79 -0.50 18.28
C VAL A 111 -5.56 -1.01 19.03
N TYR A 112 -5.41 -0.64 20.30
CA TYR A 112 -4.29 -1.11 21.11
C TYR A 112 -4.25 -2.64 21.22
N ALA A 113 -5.37 -3.25 21.61
CA ALA A 113 -5.46 -4.69 21.82
C ALA A 113 -5.18 -5.47 20.51
N TYR A 114 -5.82 -5.07 19.40
CA TYR A 114 -5.65 -5.71 18.10
C TYR A 114 -4.20 -5.63 17.61
N THR A 115 -3.59 -4.45 17.68
CA THR A 115 -2.19 -4.25 17.25
C THR A 115 -1.23 -5.06 18.11
N ALA A 116 -1.39 -5.04 19.45
CA ALA A 116 -0.52 -5.78 20.34
C ALA A 116 -0.66 -7.30 20.17
N GLU A 117 -1.88 -7.79 19.99
CA GLU A 117 -2.14 -9.22 19.84
C GLU A 117 -1.62 -9.76 18.50
N THR A 118 -1.94 -9.10 17.40
CA THR A 118 -1.45 -9.51 16.06
C THR A 118 0.08 -9.53 16.00
N LEU A 119 0.75 -8.52 16.56
CA LEU A 119 2.22 -8.50 16.64
C LEU A 119 2.78 -9.60 17.53
N ARG A 120 2.12 -9.95 18.64
CA ARG A 120 2.53 -11.10 19.47
C ARG A 120 2.36 -12.43 18.73
N ILE A 121 1.30 -12.58 17.94
CA ILE A 121 1.10 -13.77 17.09
C ILE A 121 2.21 -13.86 16.04
N LEU A 122 2.49 -12.77 15.32
CA LEU A 122 3.59 -12.70 14.36
C LEU A 122 4.95 -13.01 15.01
N LYS A 123 5.20 -12.46 16.19
CA LYS A 123 6.43 -12.75 16.96
C LYS A 123 6.56 -14.23 17.32
N ARG A 124 5.48 -14.87 17.79
CA ARG A 124 5.47 -16.32 18.07
C ARG A 124 5.65 -17.16 16.80
N ALA A 125 5.20 -16.65 15.67
CA ALA A 125 5.38 -17.30 14.37
C ALA A 125 6.78 -17.09 13.76
N ASN A 126 7.70 -16.39 14.44
CA ASN A 126 8.98 -15.91 13.90
C ASN A 126 8.82 -15.05 12.64
N ALA A 127 7.77 -14.26 12.59
CA ALA A 127 7.41 -13.39 11.47
C ALA A 127 7.17 -11.95 11.96
N LEU A 128 8.05 -11.42 12.82
CA LEU A 128 7.94 -10.04 13.30
C LEU A 128 8.30 -9.06 12.18
N PRO A 129 7.47 -8.02 11.92
CA PRO A 129 7.74 -7.04 10.87
C PRO A 129 9.00 -6.21 11.15
N THR A 130 9.69 -5.79 10.09
CA THR A 130 10.84 -4.88 10.17
C THR A 130 10.41 -3.41 10.23
N MET A 131 9.19 -3.10 9.84
CA MET A 131 8.51 -1.79 9.96
C MET A 131 7.01 -2.01 10.16
N ILE A 132 6.33 -1.04 10.75
CA ILE A 132 4.88 -1.06 10.97
C ILE A 132 4.29 0.25 10.46
N GLN A 133 3.22 0.15 9.69
CA GLN A 133 2.38 1.27 9.29
C GLN A 133 1.10 1.27 10.14
N ILE A 134 0.83 2.37 10.85
CA ILE A 134 -0.35 2.54 11.68
C ILE A 134 -1.41 3.32 10.92
N GLY A 135 -2.40 2.61 10.40
CA GLY A 135 -3.43 3.13 9.51
C GLY A 135 -2.97 3.28 8.07
N ASN A 136 -3.88 3.25 7.13
CA ASN A 136 -3.63 3.44 5.70
C ASN A 136 -4.29 4.71 5.18
N GLU A 137 -3.51 5.55 4.48
CA GLU A 137 -3.97 6.78 3.83
C GLU A 137 -4.83 7.69 4.71
N LEU A 138 -4.25 8.12 5.82
CA LEU A 138 -4.91 8.82 6.94
C LEU A 138 -5.33 10.27 6.65
N SER A 139 -5.27 10.74 5.42
CA SER A 139 -5.55 12.15 5.06
C SER A 139 -6.91 12.62 5.54
N ASN A 140 -7.91 11.76 5.52
CA ASN A 140 -9.24 12.00 6.07
C ASN A 140 -9.50 11.29 7.40
N GLY A 141 -8.41 10.85 8.08
CA GLY A 141 -8.47 10.16 9.37
C GLY A 141 -8.65 8.65 9.25
N LEU A 142 -9.19 8.00 10.29
CA LEU A 142 -9.45 6.56 10.38
C LEU A 142 -10.66 6.28 11.26
N LEU A 143 -11.22 5.06 11.19
CA LEU A 143 -12.30 4.59 12.06
C LEU A 143 -13.51 5.56 12.07
N TRP A 144 -14.03 5.87 10.87
CA TRP A 144 -15.15 6.80 10.75
C TRP A 144 -16.42 6.27 11.40
N PRO A 145 -17.27 7.20 11.96
CA PRO A 145 -17.15 8.66 11.89
C PRO A 145 -16.25 9.28 12.96
N TYR A 146 -15.80 8.53 13.96
CA TYR A 146 -15.18 9.05 15.17
C TYR A 146 -13.80 9.71 14.95
N GLY A 147 -12.97 9.14 14.10
CA GLY A 147 -11.65 9.67 13.74
C GLY A 147 -11.61 10.29 12.35
N LYS A 148 -12.73 10.83 11.86
CA LYS A 148 -12.77 11.57 10.60
C LYS A 148 -12.28 12.99 10.79
N THR A 149 -11.49 13.53 9.86
CA THR A 149 -11.10 14.95 9.89
C THR A 149 -12.33 15.85 9.93
N PRO A 150 -12.34 16.92 10.74
CA PRO A 150 -11.20 17.51 11.48
C PRO A 150 -11.03 17.00 12.93
N GLU A 151 -11.55 15.84 13.30
CA GLU A 151 -11.50 15.31 14.67
C GLU A 151 -10.09 14.82 15.05
N TYR A 152 -9.08 15.70 14.98
CA TYR A 152 -7.67 15.37 15.21
C TYR A 152 -7.37 14.84 16.61
N ASP A 153 -8.15 15.19 17.63
CA ASP A 153 -7.99 14.63 18.98
C ASP A 153 -8.27 13.11 18.96
N ASN A 154 -9.32 12.68 18.28
CA ASN A 154 -9.64 11.26 18.15
C ASN A 154 -8.66 10.54 17.21
N ILE A 155 -8.28 11.16 16.09
CA ILE A 155 -7.26 10.60 15.19
C ILE A 155 -5.97 10.33 15.98
N ALA A 156 -5.49 11.31 16.73
CA ALA A 156 -4.28 11.18 17.52
C ALA A 156 -4.40 10.10 18.61
N ARG A 157 -5.55 9.96 19.26
CA ARG A 157 -5.81 8.89 20.23
C ARG A 157 -5.70 7.50 19.62
N PHE A 158 -6.35 7.28 18.46
CA PHE A 158 -6.35 5.98 17.78
C PHE A 158 -4.97 5.62 17.24
N VAL A 159 -4.32 6.54 16.54
CA VAL A 159 -2.97 6.35 16.01
C VAL A 159 -1.97 6.10 17.15
N SER A 160 -2.02 6.91 18.23
CA SER A 160 -1.16 6.73 19.40
C SER A 160 -1.38 5.39 20.10
N ALA A 161 -2.61 4.89 20.14
CA ALA A 161 -2.90 3.57 20.70
C ALA A 161 -2.18 2.46 19.89
N GLY A 162 -2.21 2.53 18.56
CA GLY A 162 -1.46 1.63 17.68
C GLY A 162 0.05 1.72 17.91
N ILE A 163 0.60 2.93 18.00
CA ILE A 163 2.02 3.17 18.26
C ILE A 163 2.44 2.59 19.62
N ARG A 164 1.70 2.88 20.69
CA ARG A 164 1.98 2.34 22.03
C ARG A 164 1.93 0.82 22.03
N ALA A 165 0.95 0.22 21.35
CA ALA A 165 0.82 -1.22 21.23
C ALA A 165 2.03 -1.84 20.50
N ALA A 166 2.44 -1.29 19.37
CA ALA A 166 3.61 -1.74 18.63
C ALA A 166 4.89 -1.67 19.49
N ARG A 167 5.13 -0.53 20.14
CA ARG A 167 6.28 -0.33 21.02
C ARG A 167 6.25 -1.20 22.28
N SER A 168 5.08 -1.65 22.74
CA SER A 168 4.96 -2.61 23.84
C SER A 168 5.46 -4.01 23.46
N VAL A 169 5.46 -4.37 22.18
CA VAL A 169 5.93 -5.67 21.68
C VAL A 169 7.41 -5.63 21.29
N ASP A 170 7.83 -4.60 20.57
CA ASP A 170 9.25 -4.31 20.31
C ASP A 170 9.45 -2.82 20.02
N ARG A 171 10.23 -2.14 20.89
CA ARG A 171 10.49 -0.70 20.78
C ARG A 171 11.38 -0.30 19.60
N ARG A 172 12.05 -1.26 18.97
CA ARG A 172 13.00 -1.01 17.89
C ARG A 172 12.35 -0.98 16.51
N ILE A 173 11.10 -1.44 16.38
CA ILE A 173 10.42 -1.47 15.09
C ILE A 173 10.03 -0.03 14.71
N PRO A 174 10.53 0.49 13.57
CA PRO A 174 10.13 1.81 13.08
C PRO A 174 8.64 1.88 12.77
N ILE A 175 8.03 3.01 13.11
CA ILE A 175 6.61 3.28 12.92
C ILE A 175 6.43 4.29 11.79
N MET A 176 5.61 3.94 10.81
CA MET A 176 5.20 4.78 9.69
C MET A 176 3.79 5.30 9.88
N LEU A 177 3.57 6.59 9.60
CA LEU A 177 2.24 7.18 9.36
C LEU A 177 2.13 7.54 7.87
N HIS A 178 1.04 7.13 7.24
CA HIS A 178 0.88 7.15 5.80
C HIS A 178 -0.28 8.03 5.36
N LEU A 179 -0.01 8.98 4.45
CA LEU A 179 -1.02 9.78 3.77
C LEU A 179 -1.00 9.52 2.27
N ASP A 180 -2.16 9.70 1.63
CA ASP A 180 -2.28 9.72 0.17
C ASP A 180 -1.79 11.06 -0.43
N ASN A 181 -1.93 11.22 -1.75
CA ASN A 181 -1.75 12.47 -2.46
C ASN A 181 -0.38 13.13 -2.25
N GLY A 182 0.70 12.35 -2.47
CA GLY A 182 2.09 12.71 -2.18
C GLY A 182 2.59 14.01 -2.84
N GLY A 183 1.93 14.52 -3.89
CA GLY A 183 2.24 15.83 -4.49
C GLY A 183 1.59 17.02 -3.77
N ASN A 184 0.73 16.81 -2.77
CA ASN A 184 -0.02 17.88 -2.10
C ASN A 184 0.64 18.30 -0.78
N ASN A 185 1.62 19.17 -0.84
CA ASN A 185 2.34 19.67 0.35
C ASN A 185 1.43 20.32 1.40
N ALA A 186 0.42 21.06 1.00
CA ALA A 186 -0.50 21.71 1.93
C ALA A 186 -1.27 20.69 2.78
N LEU A 187 -1.68 19.55 2.19
CA LEU A 187 -2.30 18.44 2.90
C LEU A 187 -1.36 17.87 3.96
N TYR A 188 -0.11 17.57 3.58
CA TYR A 188 0.88 17.01 4.49
C TYR A 188 1.17 17.94 5.66
N ARG A 189 1.39 19.22 5.39
CA ARG A 189 1.60 20.21 6.44
C ARG A 189 0.42 20.32 7.37
N SER A 190 -0.79 20.46 6.85
CA SER A 190 -1.97 20.61 7.68
C SER A 190 -2.22 19.40 8.56
N TRP A 191 -2.06 18.20 8.02
CA TRP A 191 -2.30 16.97 8.77
C TRP A 191 -1.22 16.72 9.84
N PHE A 192 0.06 16.75 9.48
CA PHE A 192 1.14 16.47 10.42
C PHE A 192 1.31 17.60 11.46
N ASP A 193 1.06 18.85 11.13
CA ASP A 193 1.06 19.95 12.12
C ASP A 193 -0.01 19.74 13.20
N GLU A 194 -1.18 19.20 12.85
CA GLU A 194 -2.22 18.91 13.81
C GLU A 194 -1.95 17.63 14.61
N TYR A 195 -1.46 16.58 13.94
CA TYR A 195 -1.12 15.33 14.60
C TYR A 195 0.04 15.48 15.60
N CYS A 196 1.13 16.12 15.21
CA CYS A 196 2.33 16.28 16.05
C CYS A 196 2.09 17.09 17.35
N LYS A 197 1.04 17.88 17.40
CA LYS A 197 0.63 18.59 18.64
C LYS A 197 -0.04 17.66 19.66
N ARG A 198 -0.53 16.49 19.25
CA ARG A 198 -1.47 15.66 20.01
C ARG A 198 -1.04 14.21 20.19
N GLY A 199 -0.37 13.67 19.18
CA GLY A 199 -0.08 12.24 19.06
C GLY A 199 1.29 11.83 19.56
N GLU A 200 1.46 10.52 19.73
CA GLU A 200 2.74 9.89 20.03
C GLU A 200 3.71 10.08 18.85
N ASP A 201 5.01 10.15 19.16
CA ASP A 201 6.06 10.26 18.19
C ASP A 201 6.20 9.00 17.32
N PHE A 202 6.58 9.19 16.07
CA PHE A 202 6.73 8.16 15.04
C PHE A 202 8.03 8.39 14.25
N ASP A 203 8.40 7.45 13.37
CA ASP A 203 9.73 7.45 12.76
C ASP A 203 9.72 7.84 11.28
N ILE A 204 8.66 7.48 10.53
CA ILE A 204 8.62 7.55 9.07
C ILE A 204 7.34 8.20 8.59
N ILE A 205 7.43 9.13 7.65
CA ILE A 205 6.28 9.60 6.87
C ILE A 205 6.19 8.74 5.61
N GLY A 206 5.04 8.06 5.45
CA GLY A 206 4.67 7.34 4.24
C GLY A 206 3.85 8.20 3.29
N LEU A 207 4.07 8.06 1.98
CA LEU A 207 3.36 8.79 0.95
C LEU A 207 2.79 7.81 -0.09
N SER A 208 1.54 7.99 -0.56
CA SER A 208 1.12 7.42 -1.84
C SER A 208 1.39 8.39 -2.97
N TYR A 209 1.93 7.87 -4.07
CA TYR A 209 2.12 8.66 -5.28
C TYR A 209 1.69 7.89 -6.53
N TYR A 210 0.61 8.33 -7.13
CA TYR A 210 0.10 7.84 -8.40
C TYR A 210 0.00 9.01 -9.37
N PRO A 211 0.74 9.02 -10.48
CA PRO A 211 0.80 10.18 -11.39
C PRO A 211 -0.57 10.56 -11.98
N PHE A 212 -1.53 9.63 -11.97
CA PHE A 212 -2.90 9.86 -12.43
C PHE A 212 -3.69 10.84 -11.55
N TRP A 213 -3.38 10.92 -10.24
CA TRP A 213 -4.16 11.65 -9.24
C TRP A 213 -3.37 12.63 -8.39
N HIS A 214 -2.08 12.36 -8.18
CA HIS A 214 -1.28 12.97 -7.12
C HIS A 214 -0.31 14.06 -7.62
N GLY A 215 -0.55 14.60 -8.83
CA GLY A 215 0.28 15.66 -9.42
C GLY A 215 1.55 15.14 -10.08
N THR A 216 2.46 16.04 -10.42
CA THR A 216 3.71 15.74 -11.12
C THR A 216 4.78 15.18 -10.17
N LEU A 217 5.82 14.53 -10.74
CA LEU A 217 7.00 14.14 -9.95
C LEU A 217 7.73 15.33 -9.32
N GLN A 218 7.63 16.53 -9.90
CA GLN A 218 8.19 17.73 -9.30
C GLN A 218 7.42 18.10 -8.03
N MET A 219 6.09 18.06 -8.06
CA MET A 219 5.26 18.31 -6.86
C MET A 219 5.55 17.32 -5.74
N LEU A 220 5.73 16.02 -6.07
CA LEU A 220 6.17 15.02 -5.10
C LEU A 220 7.54 15.38 -4.50
N SER A 221 8.50 15.75 -5.35
CA SER A 221 9.86 16.12 -4.93
C SER A 221 9.84 17.33 -3.98
N ASP A 222 9.08 18.35 -4.32
CA ASP A 222 8.96 19.58 -3.52
C ASP A 222 8.31 19.28 -2.16
N ASN A 223 7.26 18.45 -2.15
CA ASN A 223 6.64 18.01 -0.90
C ASN A 223 7.61 17.21 -0.04
N MET A 224 8.30 16.21 -0.61
CA MET A 224 9.27 15.40 0.14
C MET A 224 10.39 16.25 0.73
N ALA A 225 10.90 17.22 -0.02
CA ALA A 225 11.95 18.12 0.47
C ALA A 225 11.48 18.94 1.68
N ASP A 226 10.31 19.54 1.56
CA ASP A 226 9.72 20.38 2.63
C ASP A 226 9.42 19.58 3.91
N ILE A 227 8.72 18.45 3.79
CA ILE A 227 8.33 17.66 4.97
C ILE A 227 9.51 16.97 5.63
N ALA A 228 10.56 16.60 4.88
CA ALA A 228 11.81 16.08 5.42
C ALA A 228 12.50 17.11 6.33
N GLU A 229 12.56 18.37 5.87
CA GLU A 229 13.13 19.47 6.65
C GLU A 229 12.25 19.87 7.83
N ARG A 230 10.93 19.94 7.62
CA ARG A 230 9.97 20.40 8.63
C ARG A 230 9.84 19.44 9.80
N TYR A 231 9.65 18.16 9.51
CA TYR A 231 9.35 17.14 10.55
C TYR A 231 10.55 16.33 10.99
N GLN A 232 11.69 16.43 10.30
CA GLN A 232 12.91 15.68 10.61
C GLN A 232 12.68 14.16 10.67
N LYS A 233 11.75 13.63 9.84
CA LYS A 233 11.41 12.21 9.72
C LYS A 233 12.02 11.62 8.46
N ASP A 234 12.26 10.32 8.47
CA ASP A 234 12.55 9.59 7.25
C ASP A 234 11.31 9.48 6.37
N LEU A 235 11.50 9.41 5.06
CA LEU A 235 10.41 9.33 4.08
C LEU A 235 10.49 8.04 3.28
N ILE A 236 9.34 7.41 3.11
CA ILE A 236 9.17 6.27 2.21
C ILE A 236 7.92 6.54 1.35
N VAL A 237 8.05 6.40 0.03
CA VAL A 237 6.86 6.34 -0.81
C VAL A 237 6.23 4.96 -0.63
N ALA A 238 5.21 4.89 0.23
CA ALA A 238 4.57 3.64 0.66
C ALA A 238 3.74 2.99 -0.45
N GLU A 239 3.31 3.79 -1.43
CA GLU A 239 2.60 3.32 -2.61
C GLU A 239 2.99 4.12 -3.84
N VAL A 240 3.36 3.43 -4.92
CA VAL A 240 3.60 4.01 -6.24
C VAL A 240 3.31 2.98 -7.31
N SER A 241 2.76 3.40 -8.43
CA SER A 241 2.71 2.60 -9.65
C SER A 241 2.64 3.48 -10.90
N MET A 242 2.91 2.87 -12.05
CA MET A 242 2.81 3.47 -13.36
C MET A 242 2.38 2.41 -14.37
N GLY A 243 1.44 2.74 -15.25
CA GLY A 243 0.97 1.84 -16.28
C GLY A 243 2.02 1.54 -17.33
N TYR A 244 2.06 0.27 -17.79
CA TYR A 244 2.94 -0.19 -18.87
C TYR A 244 2.22 -0.38 -20.21
N THR A 245 0.89 -0.27 -20.22
CA THR A 245 0.06 -0.44 -21.42
C THR A 245 -1.28 0.26 -21.28
N MET A 246 -1.83 0.69 -22.43
CA MET A 246 -3.21 1.17 -22.56
C MET A 246 -4.21 0.06 -22.91
N GLU A 247 -3.72 -1.12 -23.22
CA GLU A 247 -4.55 -2.27 -23.57
C GLU A 247 -5.15 -2.89 -22.31
N ASP A 248 -6.41 -3.29 -22.42
CA ASP A 248 -7.09 -4.04 -21.38
C ASP A 248 -6.85 -5.55 -21.55
N TYR A 249 -6.93 -6.28 -20.45
CA TYR A 249 -7.05 -7.73 -20.54
C TYR A 249 -8.51 -8.15 -20.81
N ALA A 250 -8.72 -9.37 -21.31
CA ALA A 250 -9.99 -9.84 -21.89
C ALA A 250 -11.23 -9.63 -20.99
N ALA A 251 -11.11 -9.70 -19.68
CA ALA A 251 -12.24 -9.52 -18.77
C ALA A 251 -12.80 -8.07 -18.77
N TYR A 252 -12.04 -7.10 -19.26
CA TYR A 252 -12.42 -5.68 -19.33
C TYR A 252 -12.70 -5.19 -20.77
N GLU A 253 -12.38 -5.96 -21.80
CA GLU A 253 -12.57 -5.55 -23.21
C GLU A 253 -14.01 -5.14 -23.53
N GLY A 254 -15.01 -5.75 -22.88
CA GLY A 254 -16.41 -5.43 -23.06
C GLY A 254 -16.92 -4.22 -22.29
N LEU A 255 -16.13 -3.61 -21.42
CA LEU A 255 -16.53 -2.49 -20.58
C LEU A 255 -16.18 -1.14 -21.21
N ALA A 256 -17.13 -0.22 -21.26
CA ALA A 256 -16.84 1.15 -21.63
C ALA A 256 -15.89 1.81 -20.60
N ALA A 257 -15.00 2.67 -21.06
CA ALA A 257 -13.96 3.28 -20.21
C ALA A 257 -14.52 3.99 -18.95
N HIS A 258 -15.74 4.54 -19.01
CA HIS A 258 -16.37 5.20 -17.88
C HIS A 258 -16.97 4.22 -16.84
N GLU A 259 -17.15 2.96 -17.21
CA GLU A 259 -17.64 1.89 -16.33
C GLU A 259 -16.51 1.25 -15.53
N ARG A 260 -15.26 1.48 -15.93
CA ARG A 260 -14.06 0.95 -15.29
C ARG A 260 -13.67 1.85 -14.13
N LYS A 261 -13.82 1.36 -12.92
CA LYS A 261 -13.57 2.13 -11.71
C LYS A 261 -12.07 2.20 -11.40
N GLY A 262 -11.56 3.43 -11.14
CA GLY A 262 -10.15 3.62 -10.77
C GLY A 262 -9.13 3.35 -11.87
N TYR A 263 -9.56 2.97 -13.03
CA TYR A 263 -8.74 2.40 -14.09
C TYR A 263 -7.86 3.45 -14.80
N ALA A 264 -6.57 3.22 -14.84
CA ALA A 264 -5.58 4.16 -15.36
C ALA A 264 -5.67 4.43 -16.87
N THR A 265 -6.46 3.67 -17.61
CA THR A 265 -6.67 3.89 -19.07
C THR A 265 -7.78 4.89 -19.41
N ARG A 266 -8.46 5.44 -18.41
CA ARG A 266 -9.43 6.52 -18.65
C ARG A 266 -8.73 7.74 -19.22
N GLN A 267 -9.24 8.30 -20.32
CA GLN A 267 -8.64 9.46 -21.00
C GLN A 267 -8.35 10.61 -20.04
N SER A 268 -9.29 10.93 -19.15
CA SER A 268 -9.14 12.00 -18.16
C SER A 268 -8.05 11.77 -17.10
N LEU A 269 -7.56 10.55 -16.96
CA LEU A 269 -6.42 10.20 -16.10
C LEU A 269 -5.13 10.18 -16.93
N VAL A 270 -5.15 9.56 -18.08
CA VAL A 270 -3.99 9.43 -18.98
C VAL A 270 -3.45 10.80 -19.42
N GLU A 271 -4.32 11.77 -19.68
CA GLU A 271 -3.92 13.14 -20.04
C GLU A 271 -3.12 13.88 -18.95
N LYS A 272 -3.14 13.41 -17.74
CA LYS A 272 -2.40 14.00 -16.60
C LYS A 272 -1.00 13.43 -16.42
N ILE A 273 -0.68 12.32 -17.10
CA ILE A 273 0.57 11.60 -16.90
C ILE A 273 1.65 12.18 -17.79
N GLU A 274 2.81 12.46 -17.24
CA GLU A 274 3.97 13.02 -17.96
C GLU A 274 4.73 11.96 -18.79
N TYR A 275 4.43 10.69 -18.60
CA TYR A 275 5.09 9.54 -19.26
C TYR A 275 4.08 8.73 -20.06
N PRO A 276 4.42 8.27 -21.28
CA PRO A 276 3.50 7.43 -22.05
C PRO A 276 3.26 6.09 -21.33
N MET A 277 2.01 5.60 -21.35
CA MET A 277 1.66 4.28 -20.79
C MET A 277 2.15 3.16 -21.72
N THR A 278 3.45 2.92 -21.67
CA THR A 278 4.17 1.87 -22.41
C THR A 278 5.23 1.26 -21.49
N LYS A 279 5.77 0.09 -21.85
CA LYS A 279 6.88 -0.53 -21.11
C LYS A 279 8.08 0.42 -20.97
N GLN A 280 8.38 1.22 -22.00
CA GLN A 280 9.45 2.22 -21.94
C GLN A 280 9.07 3.40 -21.03
N GLY A 281 7.84 3.91 -21.14
CA GLY A 281 7.38 5.01 -20.28
C GLY A 281 7.35 4.63 -18.81
N GLN A 282 7.00 3.38 -18.48
CA GLN A 282 7.14 2.86 -17.12
C GLN A 282 8.61 2.85 -16.66
N CYS A 283 9.55 2.48 -17.52
CA CYS A 283 10.98 2.54 -17.22
C CYS A 283 11.45 3.98 -16.98
N ASP A 284 11.07 4.92 -17.84
CA ASP A 284 11.47 6.32 -17.75
C ASP A 284 10.90 6.97 -16.48
N PHE A 285 9.63 6.70 -16.16
CA PHE A 285 9.01 7.10 -14.91
C PHE A 285 9.79 6.55 -13.70
N MET A 286 10.07 5.25 -13.65
CA MET A 286 10.77 4.64 -12.53
C MET A 286 12.16 5.23 -12.31
N LYS A 287 12.89 5.51 -13.40
CA LYS A 287 14.21 6.14 -13.31
C LYS A 287 14.15 7.53 -12.68
N ASP A 288 13.24 8.38 -13.16
CA ASP A 288 13.07 9.73 -12.64
C ASP A 288 12.54 9.72 -11.20
N PHE A 289 11.60 8.83 -10.90
CA PHE A 289 11.06 8.64 -9.56
C PHE A 289 12.15 8.24 -8.54
N LEU A 290 13.01 7.29 -8.87
CA LEU A 290 14.12 6.87 -8.00
C LEU A 290 15.10 8.01 -7.73
N MET A 291 15.38 8.82 -8.75
CA MET A 291 16.21 10.03 -8.57
C MET A 291 15.58 11.05 -7.61
N ARG A 292 14.24 11.20 -7.61
CA ARG A 292 13.54 12.10 -6.68
C ARG A 292 13.66 11.63 -5.23
N ILE A 293 13.51 10.34 -4.98
CA ILE A 293 13.72 9.77 -3.63
C ILE A 293 15.17 10.00 -3.17
N GLN A 294 16.13 9.71 -4.03
CA GLN A 294 17.56 9.87 -3.71
C GLN A 294 17.94 11.31 -3.37
N ASN A 295 17.26 12.29 -3.98
CA ASN A 295 17.51 13.70 -3.81
C ASN A 295 16.78 14.35 -2.60
N VAL A 296 16.06 13.58 -1.80
CA VAL A 296 15.46 14.09 -0.56
C VAL A 296 16.54 14.61 0.38
N PRO A 297 16.41 15.83 0.93
CA PRO A 297 17.42 16.43 1.80
C PRO A 297 17.80 15.54 2.98
N ASN A 298 19.04 15.68 3.44
CA ASN A 298 19.60 15.00 4.61
C ASN A 298 19.53 13.46 4.52
N ASN A 299 19.54 12.91 3.30
CA ASN A 299 19.44 11.47 3.05
C ASN A 299 18.20 10.82 3.71
N ARG A 300 17.09 11.56 3.78
CA ARG A 300 15.86 11.08 4.42
C ARG A 300 14.94 10.29 3.48
N GLY A 301 15.14 10.29 2.18
CA GLY A 301 14.45 9.41 1.25
C GLY A 301 14.99 7.99 1.37
N LYS A 302 14.24 7.08 2.02
CA LYS A 302 14.71 5.74 2.36
C LYS A 302 14.32 4.67 1.37
N GLY A 303 13.37 4.95 0.48
CA GLY A 303 12.93 4.00 -0.52
C GLY A 303 11.45 4.12 -0.85
N PHE A 304 10.94 3.05 -1.42
CA PHE A 304 9.55 2.99 -1.86
C PHE A 304 9.01 1.56 -1.82
N PHE A 305 7.69 1.43 -1.83
CA PHE A 305 6.97 0.21 -2.13
C PHE A 305 6.18 0.40 -3.43
N TYR A 306 6.51 -0.38 -4.46
CA TYR A 306 5.68 -0.45 -5.65
C TYR A 306 4.40 -1.20 -5.30
N TRP A 307 3.24 -0.60 -5.59
CA TRP A 307 1.97 -1.16 -5.18
C TRP A 307 1.52 -2.24 -6.14
N GLU A 308 1.35 -3.45 -5.61
CA GLU A 308 0.87 -4.65 -6.29
C GLU A 308 1.59 -4.95 -7.62
N PRO A 309 2.92 -5.09 -7.59
CA PRO A 309 3.71 -5.35 -8.81
C PRO A 309 3.37 -6.68 -9.47
N ALA A 310 2.82 -7.63 -8.71
CA ALA A 310 2.54 -9.00 -9.13
C ALA A 310 1.03 -9.30 -9.27
N TRP A 311 0.19 -8.27 -9.29
CA TRP A 311 -1.26 -8.47 -9.44
C TRP A 311 -1.63 -8.60 -10.91
N ILE A 312 -1.27 -9.72 -11.51
CA ILE A 312 -1.64 -10.09 -12.88
C ILE A 312 -3.12 -10.52 -12.95
N PRO A 313 -3.77 -10.40 -14.12
CA PRO A 313 -5.18 -10.75 -14.25
C PRO A 313 -5.38 -12.26 -14.32
N VAL A 314 -5.91 -12.84 -13.24
CA VAL A 314 -6.32 -14.25 -13.18
C VAL A 314 -7.76 -14.33 -12.67
N ALA A 315 -8.51 -15.30 -13.20
CA ALA A 315 -9.89 -15.51 -12.77
C ALA A 315 -9.93 -15.85 -11.27
N GLY A 316 -10.75 -15.13 -10.51
CA GLY A 316 -10.87 -15.32 -9.05
C GLY A 316 -9.96 -14.43 -8.19
N SER A 317 -9.05 -13.66 -8.80
CA SER A 317 -8.27 -12.64 -8.09
C SER A 317 -8.62 -11.26 -8.61
N GLY A 318 -9.49 -10.57 -7.90
CA GLY A 318 -9.96 -9.22 -8.22
C GLY A 318 -9.92 -8.29 -7.02
N TRP A 319 -10.18 -7.00 -7.26
CA TRP A 319 -10.16 -5.97 -6.21
C TRP A 319 -11.30 -6.12 -5.19
N ALA A 320 -12.36 -6.87 -5.54
CA ALA A 320 -13.53 -7.13 -4.70
C ALA A 320 -14.22 -8.42 -5.14
N THR A 321 -15.11 -8.92 -4.28
CA THR A 321 -16.13 -9.94 -4.58
C THR A 321 -17.52 -9.33 -4.45
N GLU A 322 -18.57 -10.04 -4.86
CA GLU A 322 -19.95 -9.60 -4.61
C GLU A 322 -20.22 -9.32 -3.13
N SER A 323 -19.65 -10.14 -2.24
CA SER A 323 -19.79 -9.98 -0.80
C SER A 323 -19.15 -8.70 -0.27
N SER A 324 -17.96 -8.34 -0.77
CA SER A 324 -17.30 -7.10 -0.38
C SER A 324 -17.93 -5.86 -1.01
N LEU A 325 -18.45 -5.95 -2.23
CA LEU A 325 -19.23 -4.88 -2.84
C LEU A 325 -20.47 -4.56 -2.01
N GLN A 326 -21.19 -5.61 -1.57
CA GLN A 326 -22.33 -5.45 -0.66
C GLN A 326 -21.90 -4.83 0.68
N TYR A 327 -20.79 -5.27 1.26
CA TYR A 327 -20.26 -4.73 2.52
C TYR A 327 -19.94 -3.23 2.41
N MET A 328 -19.34 -2.81 1.31
CA MET A 328 -18.97 -1.40 1.06
C MET A 328 -20.16 -0.53 0.60
N GLY A 329 -21.28 -1.13 0.21
CA GLY A 329 -22.37 -0.41 -0.47
C GLY A 329 -21.98 0.06 -1.87
N ASP A 330 -21.07 -0.65 -2.53
CA ASP A 330 -20.50 -0.29 -3.83
C ASP A 330 -21.07 -1.17 -4.97
N LYS A 331 -20.83 -0.76 -6.21
CA LYS A 331 -21.23 -1.44 -7.42
C LYS A 331 -20.08 -1.40 -8.43
N GLY A 332 -19.96 -2.43 -9.22
CA GLY A 332 -18.96 -2.47 -10.29
C GLY A 332 -18.48 -3.90 -10.56
N PRO A 333 -17.64 -4.08 -11.57
CA PRO A 333 -17.00 -5.36 -11.83
C PRO A 333 -16.02 -5.74 -10.73
N CYS A 334 -15.94 -7.02 -10.41
CA CYS A 334 -15.03 -7.56 -9.38
C CYS A 334 -13.64 -7.93 -9.93
N GLY A 335 -13.26 -7.44 -11.10
CA GLY A 335 -12.02 -7.78 -11.77
C GLY A 335 -10.78 -7.10 -11.20
N ASN A 336 -9.66 -7.20 -11.90
CA ASN A 336 -8.42 -6.56 -11.55
C ASN A 336 -8.22 -5.26 -12.34
N GLU A 337 -8.66 -4.14 -11.77
CA GLU A 337 -8.53 -2.81 -12.38
C GLU A 337 -7.09 -2.29 -12.41
N TRP A 338 -6.15 -2.99 -11.78
CA TRP A 338 -4.78 -2.54 -11.59
C TRP A 338 -3.75 -3.28 -12.44
N ALA A 339 -4.16 -4.33 -13.14
CA ALA A 339 -3.24 -5.23 -13.85
C ALA A 339 -2.30 -4.53 -14.83
N ASN A 340 -2.74 -3.45 -15.50
CA ASN A 340 -1.92 -2.69 -16.44
C ASN A 340 -0.82 -1.84 -15.78
N GLN A 341 -0.74 -1.83 -14.45
CA GLN A 341 0.25 -1.10 -13.68
C GLN A 341 1.24 -2.02 -12.94
N ALA A 342 1.12 -3.33 -13.11
CA ALA A 342 2.03 -4.30 -12.52
C ALA A 342 3.47 -4.17 -13.08
N LEU A 343 4.42 -4.85 -12.45
CA LEU A 343 5.78 -5.04 -12.96
C LEU A 343 5.96 -6.39 -13.66
N PHE A 344 4.86 -7.06 -13.90
CA PHE A 344 4.71 -8.23 -14.76
C PHE A 344 3.61 -7.94 -15.77
N ASP A 345 3.76 -8.43 -17.00
CA ASP A 345 2.70 -8.30 -18.01
C ASP A 345 1.52 -9.23 -17.70
N TYR A 346 0.47 -9.19 -18.52
CA TYR A 346 -0.74 -9.99 -18.30
C TYR A 346 -0.52 -11.50 -18.31
N ASP A 347 0.58 -11.95 -18.92
CA ASP A 347 0.99 -13.36 -18.95
C ASP A 347 2.00 -13.72 -17.85
N GLY A 348 2.31 -12.77 -16.96
CA GLY A 348 3.23 -12.95 -15.83
C GLY A 348 4.71 -12.80 -16.18
N ASN A 349 5.08 -12.29 -17.35
CA ASN A 349 6.47 -12.05 -17.69
C ASN A 349 6.99 -10.76 -17.04
N ALA A 350 8.17 -10.84 -16.44
CA ALA A 350 8.84 -9.71 -15.80
C ALA A 350 9.07 -8.55 -16.79
N LEU A 351 8.69 -7.34 -16.39
CA LEU A 351 8.80 -6.13 -17.23
C LEU A 351 10.16 -5.43 -17.06
N PRO A 352 10.61 -4.69 -18.10
CA PRO A 352 11.92 -4.00 -18.08
C PRO A 352 12.11 -3.02 -16.92
N ALA A 353 11.03 -2.46 -16.35
CA ALA A 353 11.10 -1.57 -15.19
C ALA A 353 11.75 -2.21 -13.96
N LEU A 354 11.69 -3.54 -13.81
CA LEU A 354 12.43 -4.27 -12.78
C LEU A 354 13.96 -4.10 -12.94
N SER A 355 14.46 -4.11 -14.17
CA SER A 355 15.88 -3.86 -14.43
C SER A 355 16.30 -2.43 -14.06
N VAL A 356 15.43 -1.44 -14.25
CA VAL A 356 15.68 -0.06 -13.81
C VAL A 356 15.88 -0.01 -12.29
N ILE A 357 15.07 -0.77 -11.53
CA ILE A 357 15.21 -0.83 -10.07
C ILE A 357 16.52 -1.50 -9.67
N ARG A 358 16.88 -2.63 -10.29
CA ARG A 358 18.14 -3.35 -10.02
C ARG A 358 19.37 -2.51 -10.31
N ASP A 359 19.36 -1.81 -11.46
CA ASP A 359 20.52 -1.12 -11.99
C ASP A 359 20.64 0.32 -11.46
N PHE A 360 19.71 0.73 -10.60
CA PHE A 360 19.77 2.04 -9.95
C PHE A 360 20.86 2.06 -8.89
N GLU A 361 21.90 2.85 -9.15
CA GLU A 361 23.00 3.06 -8.20
C GLU A 361 22.69 4.28 -7.30
N PRO A 362 22.46 4.08 -5.99
CA PRO A 362 22.35 5.19 -5.07
C PRO A 362 23.65 5.99 -5.03
N LYS A 363 23.53 7.32 -4.92
CA LYS A 363 24.73 8.17 -4.71
C LYS A 363 25.49 7.66 -3.48
N SER A 364 26.80 7.48 -3.63
CA SER A 364 27.68 7.19 -2.50
C SER A 364 27.53 8.29 -1.45
N THR A 365 27.19 7.92 -0.24
CA THR A 365 27.09 8.82 0.92
C THR A 365 28.45 9.30 1.36
#